data_41a1a2e5d4b5f9c737d72be3edcb7969
#
_entry.id   41a1a2e5d4b5f9c737d72be3edcb7969
#
_cell.length_a   1.000
_cell.length_b   1.000
_cell.length_c   1.000
_cell.angle_alpha   90.00
_cell.angle_beta   90.00
_cell.angle_gamma   90.00
#
_symmetry.space_group_name_H-M   'P 1'
#
loop_
_entity.id
_entity.type
_entity.pdbx_description
1 polymer ?
#
loop_
_entity_poly.entity_id
_entity_poly.type
_entity_poly.pdbx_seq_one_letter_code
_entity_poly.pdbx_strand_id
1 'polypeptide(L)'
;ATTDYLIRLLKIHEKYDENGLAQLPSEIIDLAKGYVDGINYFAKQNPAKVNRKMHPVSIRDVLLGSHIQHLLFAGLFREIESLNNFEKSAEVPTGSNAIAVNGKKTIPNSSYLMINSHQPLSGPVGWYELNVSSDEGWQAHGGNFPGSFLINVGFNKNIGWGATVNRPDIFDIYKLEINPKNTNQYKVDDSWKDFVTEKDSLRIKLLN
;
A
#
# COMPACT_ATOMS: atom_id res chain seq x y z
N ALA A 1 -0.01 -2.39 -17.05
CA ALA A 1 -0.48 -1.20 -17.80
C ALA A 1 -1.41 -0.34 -16.95
N THR A 2 -2.53 -0.87 -16.42
CA THR A 2 -3.49 -0.09 -15.61
C THR A 2 -2.85 0.46 -14.33
N THR A 3 -2.12 -0.35 -13.58
CA THR A 3 -1.41 0.08 -12.37
C THR A 3 -0.37 1.17 -12.68
N ASP A 4 0.40 1.02 -13.76
CA ASP A 4 1.39 2.03 -14.17
C ASP A 4 0.71 3.35 -14.54
N TYR A 5 -0.43 3.26 -15.24
CA TYR A 5 -1.23 4.44 -15.56
C TYR A 5 -1.72 5.15 -14.28
N LEU A 6 -2.26 4.42 -13.32
CA LEU A 6 -2.75 4.99 -12.07
C LEU A 6 -1.66 5.61 -11.22
N ILE A 7 -0.48 4.98 -11.14
CA ILE A 7 0.67 5.53 -10.42
C ILE A 7 1.05 6.90 -11.00
N ARG A 8 1.03 7.02 -12.32
CA ARG A 8 1.34 8.27 -13.03
C ARG A 8 0.24 9.30 -12.86
N LEU A 9 -1.02 8.92 -13.08
CA LEU A 9 -2.19 9.78 -12.91
C LEU A 9 -2.26 10.41 -11.52
N LEU A 10 -2.01 9.61 -10.49
CA LEU A 10 -2.03 10.04 -9.09
C LEU A 10 -0.71 10.66 -8.63
N LYS A 11 0.29 10.74 -9.52
CA LYS A 11 1.62 11.29 -9.24
C LYS A 11 2.28 10.68 -8.00
N ILE A 12 1.98 9.41 -7.70
CA ILE A 12 2.48 8.72 -6.51
C ILE A 12 4.02 8.71 -6.51
N HIS A 13 4.63 8.59 -7.69
CA HIS A 13 6.08 8.55 -7.83
C HIS A 13 6.75 9.89 -7.46
N GLU A 14 6.06 11.03 -7.58
CA GLU A 14 6.57 12.34 -7.21
C GLU A 14 6.65 12.52 -5.68
N LYS A 15 5.80 11.78 -4.93
CA LYS A 15 5.80 11.84 -3.46
C LYS A 15 7.06 11.26 -2.81
N TYR A 16 7.80 10.44 -3.54
CA TYR A 16 9.01 9.77 -3.07
C TYR A 16 10.25 10.18 -3.86
N ASP A 17 10.26 11.41 -4.37
CA ASP A 17 11.48 12.07 -4.82
C ASP A 17 12.39 12.43 -3.63
N GLU A 18 13.53 13.05 -3.90
CA GLU A 18 14.50 13.41 -2.86
C GLU A 18 13.86 14.29 -1.75
N ASN A 19 12.97 15.21 -2.12
CA ASN A 19 12.28 16.07 -1.16
C ASN A 19 11.26 15.31 -0.32
N GLY A 20 10.53 14.38 -0.94
CA GLY A 20 9.57 13.52 -0.23
C GLY A 20 10.26 12.56 0.73
N LEU A 21 11.38 11.97 0.33
CA LEU A 21 12.18 11.10 1.20
C LEU A 21 12.77 11.88 2.39
N ALA A 22 13.21 13.11 2.18
CA ALA A 22 13.76 13.96 3.24
C ALA A 22 12.73 14.35 4.32
N GLN A 23 11.44 14.17 4.08
CA GLN A 23 10.39 14.42 5.06
C GLN A 23 10.11 13.21 5.98
N LEU A 24 10.67 12.05 5.67
CA LEU A 24 10.48 10.85 6.48
C LEU A 24 11.44 10.86 7.69
N PRO A 25 11.03 10.32 8.85
CA PRO A 25 11.92 10.09 9.97
C PRO A 25 13.15 9.26 9.55
N SER A 26 14.31 9.61 10.08
CA SER A 26 15.57 8.91 9.78
C SER A 26 15.49 7.41 10.08
N GLU A 27 14.80 7.04 11.16
CA GLU A 27 14.62 5.64 11.57
C GLU A 27 13.84 4.81 10.54
N ILE A 28 12.87 5.43 9.87
CA ILE A 28 12.12 4.79 8.78
C ILE A 28 13.00 4.61 7.55
N ILE A 29 13.83 5.59 7.24
CA ILE A 29 14.79 5.51 6.14
C ILE A 29 15.83 4.42 6.42
N ASP A 30 16.34 4.32 7.63
CA ASP A 30 17.34 3.32 8.01
C ASP A 30 16.76 1.90 7.94
N LEU A 31 15.53 1.70 8.42
CA LEU A 31 14.82 0.42 8.28
C LEU A 31 14.61 0.04 6.81
N ALA A 32 14.12 0.99 6.01
CA ALA A 32 13.90 0.77 4.59
C ALA A 32 15.21 0.46 3.85
N LYS A 33 16.31 1.13 4.23
CA LYS A 33 17.64 0.87 3.68
C LYS A 33 18.12 -0.54 4.00
N GLY A 34 18.04 -0.96 5.28
CA GLY A 34 18.42 -2.31 5.67
C GLY A 34 17.62 -3.38 4.93
N TYR A 35 16.33 -3.16 4.74
CA TYR A 35 15.47 -4.05 3.96
C TYR A 35 15.90 -4.12 2.49
N VAL A 36 16.15 -2.98 1.85
CA VAL A 36 16.61 -2.88 0.46
C VAL A 36 17.97 -3.54 0.28
N ASP A 37 18.91 -3.31 1.20
CA ASP A 37 20.23 -3.94 1.17
C ASP A 37 20.12 -5.48 1.23
N GLY A 38 19.22 -6.01 2.09
CA GLY A 38 18.94 -7.43 2.19
C GLY A 38 18.37 -8.02 0.90
N ILE A 39 17.38 -7.37 0.28
CA ILE A 39 16.79 -7.79 -1.00
C ILE A 39 17.84 -7.81 -2.11
N ASN A 40 18.62 -6.75 -2.23
CA ASN A 40 19.64 -6.63 -3.27
C ASN A 40 20.78 -7.63 -3.06
N TYR A 41 21.16 -7.89 -1.80
CA TYR A 41 22.11 -8.94 -1.47
C TYR A 41 21.59 -10.33 -1.91
N PHE A 42 20.35 -10.67 -1.57
CA PHE A 42 19.75 -11.92 -2.01
C PHE A 42 19.72 -12.05 -3.53
N ALA A 43 19.30 -10.99 -4.22
CA ALA A 43 19.24 -10.96 -5.68
C ALA A 43 20.62 -11.20 -6.33
N LYS A 44 21.67 -10.59 -5.75
CA LYS A 44 23.06 -10.78 -6.20
C LYS A 44 23.54 -12.23 -6.00
N GLN A 45 23.19 -12.86 -4.88
CA GLN A 45 23.57 -14.25 -4.58
C GLN A 45 22.72 -15.27 -5.37
N ASN A 46 21.51 -14.91 -5.79
CA ASN A 46 20.55 -15.81 -6.42
C ASN A 46 20.02 -15.27 -7.76
N PRO A 47 20.88 -14.95 -8.75
CA PRO A 47 20.45 -14.26 -9.97
C PRO A 47 19.48 -15.07 -10.85
N ALA A 48 19.42 -16.39 -10.67
CA ALA A 48 18.48 -17.26 -11.37
C ALA A 48 17.08 -17.29 -10.74
N LYS A 49 16.94 -16.83 -9.48
CA LYS A 49 15.68 -16.84 -8.74
C LYS A 49 14.94 -15.51 -8.80
N VAL A 50 15.53 -14.49 -9.37
CA VAL A 50 14.98 -13.13 -9.39
C VAL A 50 14.84 -12.58 -10.81
N ASN A 51 13.91 -11.69 -11.00
CA ASN A 51 13.83 -10.94 -12.25
C ASN A 51 14.91 -9.85 -12.26
N ARG A 52 16.00 -10.09 -12.99
CA ARG A 52 17.17 -9.19 -13.07
C ARG A 52 16.83 -7.77 -13.50
N LYS A 53 15.72 -7.56 -14.22
CA LYS A 53 15.30 -6.22 -14.67
C LYS A 53 14.68 -5.38 -13.54
N MET A 54 14.34 -6.01 -12.42
CA MET A 54 13.78 -5.35 -11.24
C MET A 54 14.83 -5.05 -10.18
N HIS A 55 16.08 -5.43 -10.40
CA HIS A 55 17.16 -5.23 -9.44
C HIS A 55 18.29 -4.39 -10.03
N PRO A 56 18.96 -3.59 -9.19
CA PRO A 56 18.72 -3.38 -7.77
C PRO A 56 17.44 -2.58 -7.52
N VAL A 57 16.74 -2.89 -6.42
CA VAL A 57 15.63 -2.07 -5.92
C VAL A 57 16.18 -0.92 -5.07
N SER A 58 15.45 0.18 -5.01
CA SER A 58 15.75 1.34 -4.19
C SER A 58 14.77 1.49 -3.03
N ILE A 59 15.08 2.35 -2.06
CA ILE A 59 14.15 2.74 -0.97
C ILE A 59 12.85 3.27 -1.57
N ARG A 60 12.97 4.07 -2.62
CA ARG A 60 11.82 4.62 -3.35
C ARG A 60 10.90 3.53 -3.87
N ASP A 61 11.43 2.46 -4.47
CA ASP A 61 10.64 1.36 -5.01
C ASP A 61 9.86 0.63 -3.91
N VAL A 62 10.47 0.42 -2.75
CA VAL A 62 9.83 -0.22 -1.59
C VAL A 62 8.71 0.66 -1.04
N LEU A 63 8.94 1.96 -0.88
CA LEU A 63 7.93 2.90 -0.39
C LEU A 63 6.78 3.06 -1.38
N LEU A 64 7.05 3.13 -2.68
CA LEU A 64 6.03 3.11 -3.73
C LEU A 64 5.18 1.84 -3.67
N GLY A 65 5.82 0.68 -3.53
CA GLY A 65 5.13 -0.61 -3.39
C GLY A 65 4.19 -0.62 -2.19
N SER A 66 4.67 -0.18 -1.03
CA SER A 66 3.86 -0.06 0.19
C SER A 66 2.69 0.92 0.02
N HIS A 67 2.90 2.06 -0.62
CA HIS A 67 1.84 3.03 -0.90
C HIS A 67 0.74 2.42 -1.78
N ILE A 68 1.12 1.72 -2.83
CA ILE A 68 0.16 1.04 -3.72
C ILE A 68 -0.64 -0.01 -2.96
N GLN A 69 0.00 -0.80 -2.07
CA GLN A 69 -0.70 -1.76 -1.21
C GLN A 69 -1.76 -1.06 -0.34
N HIS A 70 -1.44 0.08 0.26
CA HIS A 70 -2.41 0.84 1.05
C HIS A 70 -3.57 1.39 0.21
N LEU A 71 -3.32 1.84 -1.01
CA LEU A 71 -4.38 2.26 -1.93
C LEU A 71 -5.30 1.11 -2.35
N LEU A 72 -4.75 -0.11 -2.50
CA LEU A 72 -5.54 -1.31 -2.71
C LEU A 72 -6.49 -1.57 -1.53
N PHE A 73 -5.98 -1.48 -0.29
CA PHE A 73 -6.80 -1.63 0.91
C PHE A 73 -7.85 -0.52 1.08
N ALA A 74 -7.51 0.70 0.67
CA ALA A 74 -8.43 1.84 0.68
C ALA A 74 -9.56 1.72 -0.37
N GLY A 75 -9.50 0.74 -1.26
CA GLY A 75 -10.55 0.48 -2.24
C GLY A 75 -10.44 1.28 -3.54
N LEU A 76 -9.33 2.00 -3.77
CA LEU A 76 -9.15 2.85 -4.96
C LEU A 76 -9.47 2.12 -6.28
N PHE A 77 -9.00 0.90 -6.43
CA PHE A 77 -9.22 0.14 -7.68
C PHE A 77 -10.68 -0.19 -7.90
N ARG A 78 -11.42 -0.49 -6.85
CA ARG A 78 -12.87 -0.75 -6.93
C ARG A 78 -13.62 0.52 -7.34
N GLU A 79 -13.26 1.67 -6.80
CA GLU A 79 -13.88 2.94 -7.17
C GLU A 79 -13.60 3.28 -8.65
N ILE A 80 -12.40 3.03 -9.13
CA ILE A 80 -12.04 3.24 -10.55
C ILE A 80 -12.79 2.26 -11.47
N GLU A 81 -12.94 1.00 -11.07
CA GLU A 81 -13.72 0.02 -11.82
C GLU A 81 -15.21 0.42 -11.89
N SER A 82 -15.75 0.98 -10.82
CA SER A 82 -17.13 1.46 -10.78
C SER A 82 -17.39 2.60 -11.76
N LEU A 83 -16.38 3.45 -12.02
CA LEU A 83 -16.47 4.50 -13.04
C LEU A 83 -16.61 3.96 -14.48
N ASN A 84 -16.02 2.81 -14.76
CA ASN A 84 -16.07 2.22 -16.08
C ASN A 84 -17.37 1.44 -16.37
N ASN A 85 -17.99 0.88 -15.34
CA ASN A 85 -19.09 -0.07 -15.51
C ASN A 85 -20.46 0.50 -15.16
N PHE A 86 -20.59 1.70 -14.59
CA PHE A 86 -21.83 2.32 -14.10
C PHE A 86 -22.75 1.39 -13.28
N GLU A 87 -22.42 0.12 -13.17
CA GLU A 87 -23.07 -0.86 -12.33
C GLU A 87 -22.26 -1.01 -11.04
N LYS A 88 -22.95 -1.02 -9.91
CA LYS A 88 -22.30 -1.32 -8.61
C LYS A 88 -21.58 -2.65 -8.75
N SER A 89 -20.27 -2.64 -8.72
CA SER A 89 -19.51 -3.88 -8.57
C SER A 89 -20.01 -4.61 -7.33
N ALA A 90 -20.27 -5.91 -7.46
CA ALA A 90 -20.68 -6.73 -6.33
C ALA A 90 -19.66 -6.52 -5.20
N GLU A 91 -20.15 -6.14 -4.01
CA GLU A 91 -19.28 -6.02 -2.84
C GLU A 91 -18.62 -7.36 -2.58
N VAL A 92 -17.31 -7.44 -2.81
CA VAL A 92 -16.54 -8.58 -2.31
C VAL A 92 -16.51 -8.43 -0.79
N PRO A 93 -17.04 -9.40 -0.02
CA PRO A 93 -16.98 -9.35 1.43
C PRO A 93 -15.52 -9.33 1.87
N THR A 94 -15.03 -8.17 2.22
CA THR A 94 -13.71 -7.99 2.82
C THR A 94 -13.89 -7.53 4.24
N GLY A 95 -13.15 -8.10 5.15
CA GLY A 95 -13.24 -7.75 6.55
C GLY A 95 -12.06 -8.31 7.31
N SER A 96 -12.06 -8.10 8.61
CA SER A 96 -11.10 -8.69 9.54
C SER A 96 -11.69 -8.62 10.93
N ASN A 97 -11.20 -9.45 11.84
CA ASN A 97 -11.60 -9.43 13.23
C ASN A 97 -10.35 -9.23 14.11
N ALA A 98 -10.47 -8.35 15.10
CA ALA A 98 -9.48 -8.20 16.15
C ALA A 98 -10.19 -8.21 17.50
N ILE A 99 -9.74 -9.05 18.43
CA ILE A 99 -10.29 -9.18 19.77
C ILE A 99 -9.16 -9.13 20.78
N ALA A 100 -9.23 -8.18 21.69
CA ALA A 100 -8.32 -8.09 22.82
C ALA A 100 -9.06 -8.38 24.13
N VAL A 101 -8.54 -9.31 24.92
CA VAL A 101 -9.09 -9.70 26.21
C VAL A 101 -8.12 -9.37 27.31
N ASN A 102 -8.55 -8.53 28.26
CA ASN A 102 -7.72 -8.15 29.41
C ASN A 102 -7.56 -9.33 30.37
N GLY A 103 -6.37 -9.49 30.94
CA GLY A 103 -6.02 -10.54 31.89
C GLY A 103 -6.96 -10.66 33.10
N LYS A 104 -7.56 -9.55 33.56
CA LYS A 104 -8.56 -9.58 34.66
C LYS A 104 -9.81 -10.39 34.32
N LYS A 105 -10.05 -10.69 33.04
CA LYS A 105 -11.21 -11.47 32.55
C LYS A 105 -10.84 -12.88 32.11
N THR A 106 -9.62 -13.31 32.37
CA THR A 106 -9.09 -14.60 31.93
C THR A 106 -8.53 -15.41 33.12
N ILE A 107 -8.46 -16.72 32.93
CA ILE A 107 -7.72 -17.63 33.80
C ILE A 107 -6.58 -18.17 32.94
N PRO A 108 -5.32 -17.92 33.21
CA PRO A 108 -4.64 -17.52 34.46
C PRO A 108 -4.24 -16.01 34.55
N ASN A 109 -5.10 -15.08 34.29
CA ASN A 109 -4.84 -13.64 34.35
C ASN A 109 -3.86 -13.15 33.26
N SER A 110 -3.96 -13.74 32.07
CA SER A 110 -3.15 -13.37 30.90
C SER A 110 -3.97 -12.59 29.89
N SER A 111 -3.38 -11.57 29.27
CA SER A 111 -4.02 -10.86 28.16
C SER A 111 -3.88 -11.65 26.87
N TYR A 112 -4.94 -11.65 26.08
CA TYR A 112 -4.97 -12.30 24.78
C TYR A 112 -5.29 -11.28 23.68
N LEU A 113 -4.62 -11.42 22.54
CA LEU A 113 -4.93 -10.71 21.31
C LEU A 113 -5.15 -11.75 20.20
N MET A 114 -6.34 -11.73 19.61
CA MET A 114 -6.64 -12.50 18.40
C MET A 114 -6.81 -11.54 17.23
N ILE A 115 -6.17 -11.84 16.13
CA ILE A 115 -6.28 -11.11 14.87
C ILE A 115 -6.57 -12.13 13.77
N ASN A 116 -7.65 -11.88 13.03
CA ASN A 116 -8.05 -12.69 11.89
C ASN A 116 -8.26 -11.79 10.68
N SER A 117 -7.32 -11.78 9.77
CA SER A 117 -7.35 -11.01 8.53
C SER A 117 -7.97 -11.85 7.42
N HIS A 118 -9.01 -11.32 6.75
CA HIS A 118 -9.65 -11.96 5.60
C HIS A 118 -8.91 -11.59 4.32
N GLN A 119 -7.64 -12.01 4.21
CA GLN A 119 -6.76 -11.69 3.10
C GLN A 119 -6.57 -12.91 2.18
N PRO A 120 -6.26 -12.68 0.89
CA PRO A 120 -5.82 -13.76 0.01
C PRO A 120 -4.60 -14.48 0.57
N LEU A 121 -4.52 -15.80 0.37
CA LEU A 121 -3.39 -16.61 0.81
C LEU A 121 -2.14 -16.45 -0.06
N SER A 122 -2.25 -15.70 -1.15
CA SER A 122 -1.15 -15.45 -2.10
C SER A 122 -1.26 -14.06 -2.72
N GLY A 123 -0.21 -13.64 -3.41
CA GLY A 123 -0.15 -12.34 -4.08
C GLY A 123 0.39 -11.22 -3.17
N PRO A 124 0.26 -9.95 -3.61
CA PRO A 124 0.94 -8.82 -2.95
C PRO A 124 0.39 -8.48 -1.56
N VAL A 125 -0.76 -9.03 -1.20
CA VAL A 125 -1.39 -8.85 0.11
C VAL A 125 -1.56 -10.18 0.86
N GLY A 126 -0.90 -11.24 0.41
CA GLY A 126 -0.80 -12.50 1.14
C GLY A 126 0.17 -12.34 2.32
N TRP A 127 -0.22 -12.82 3.49
CA TRP A 127 0.63 -12.75 4.67
C TRP A 127 1.81 -13.72 4.63
N TYR A 128 2.95 -13.29 5.12
CA TYR A 128 4.02 -14.17 5.56
C TYR A 128 4.42 -13.83 6.99
N GLU A 129 4.81 -14.85 7.73
CA GLU A 129 5.17 -14.77 9.14
C GLU A 129 6.68 -14.52 9.27
N LEU A 130 7.05 -13.66 10.22
CA LEU A 130 8.45 -13.40 10.53
C LEU A 130 8.65 -13.14 12.01
N ASN A 131 9.86 -13.45 12.47
CA ASN A 131 10.36 -13.08 13.78
C ASN A 131 11.64 -12.27 13.57
N VAL A 132 11.67 -11.07 14.13
CA VAL A 132 12.81 -10.16 14.02
C VAL A 132 13.30 -9.81 15.40
N SER A 133 14.60 -9.85 15.59
CA SER A 133 15.26 -9.45 16.84
C SER A 133 16.52 -8.65 16.57
N SER A 134 16.85 -7.72 17.47
CA SER A 134 18.05 -6.91 17.46
C SER A 134 18.79 -7.05 18.79
N ASP A 135 20.10 -6.99 18.77
CA ASP A 135 20.94 -6.99 19.96
C ASP A 135 20.72 -5.74 20.85
N GLU A 136 20.08 -4.71 20.31
CA GLU A 136 19.61 -3.55 21.06
C GLU A 136 18.38 -3.85 21.95
N GLY A 137 17.92 -5.10 21.97
CA GLY A 137 16.81 -5.57 22.81
C GLY A 137 15.43 -5.43 22.17
N TRP A 138 15.37 -5.07 20.89
CA TRP A 138 14.11 -5.07 20.16
C TRP A 138 13.80 -6.47 19.63
N GLN A 139 12.56 -6.89 19.79
CA GLN A 139 12.05 -8.15 19.28
C GLN A 139 10.59 -7.99 18.89
N ALA A 140 10.21 -8.56 17.75
CA ALA A 140 8.81 -8.65 17.34
C ALA A 140 8.55 -9.89 16.47
N HIS A 141 7.35 -10.43 16.63
CA HIS A 141 6.85 -11.56 15.86
C HIS A 141 5.52 -11.19 15.24
N GLY A 142 5.29 -11.54 13.97
CA GLY A 142 4.01 -11.23 13.33
C GLY A 142 3.96 -11.48 11.85
N GLY A 143 2.93 -10.92 11.23
CA GLY A 143 2.64 -11.01 9.82
C GLY A 143 2.99 -9.73 9.07
N ASN A 144 3.48 -9.94 7.85
CA ASN A 144 3.85 -8.87 6.95
C ASN A 144 3.38 -9.15 5.52
N PHE A 145 3.36 -8.12 4.68
CA PHE A 145 3.13 -8.26 3.25
C PHE A 145 4.44 -8.29 2.47
N PRO A 146 4.50 -9.01 1.34
CA PRO A 146 5.64 -8.94 0.45
C PRO A 146 5.95 -7.50 0.04
N GLY A 147 7.20 -7.09 0.23
CA GLY A 147 7.65 -5.73 -0.07
C GLY A 147 7.50 -4.71 1.07
N SER A 148 6.94 -5.11 2.22
CA SER A 148 6.92 -4.26 3.42
C SER A 148 8.09 -4.57 4.34
N PHE A 149 8.66 -3.55 4.95
CA PHE A 149 9.74 -3.65 5.94
C PHE A 149 9.24 -3.46 7.38
N LEU A 150 7.92 -3.34 7.57
CA LEU A 150 7.28 -3.17 8.88
C LEU A 150 6.41 -4.38 9.18
N ILE A 151 6.39 -4.82 10.44
CA ILE A 151 5.45 -5.87 10.89
C ILE A 151 4.07 -5.23 11.03
N ASN A 152 3.15 -5.58 10.12
CA ASN A 152 1.84 -4.95 10.03
C ASN A 152 0.88 -5.40 11.13
N VAL A 153 0.96 -6.67 11.53
CA VAL A 153 0.22 -7.24 12.65
C VAL A 153 1.15 -8.12 13.46
N GLY A 154 1.12 -8.04 14.77
CA GLY A 154 2.06 -8.84 15.57
C GLY A 154 2.07 -8.51 17.04
N PHE A 155 3.12 -8.94 17.69
CA PHE A 155 3.34 -8.70 19.11
C PHE A 155 4.84 -8.71 19.45
N ASN A 156 5.13 -8.13 20.60
CA ASN A 156 6.40 -8.27 21.30
C ASN A 156 6.13 -8.57 22.79
N LYS A 157 7.16 -8.54 23.61
CA LYS A 157 7.01 -8.83 25.04
C LYS A 157 6.09 -7.86 25.80
N ASN A 158 5.82 -6.67 25.26
CA ASN A 158 5.13 -5.59 25.95
C ASN A 158 3.74 -5.28 25.36
N ILE A 159 3.62 -5.37 24.04
CA ILE A 159 2.41 -4.97 23.31
C ILE A 159 2.08 -5.97 22.21
N GLY A 160 0.80 -6.06 21.85
CA GLY A 160 0.34 -6.64 20.60
C GLY A 160 -0.44 -5.61 19.80
N TRP A 161 -0.36 -5.71 18.49
CA TRP A 161 -1.09 -4.82 17.58
C TRP A 161 -1.71 -5.59 16.42
N GLY A 162 -2.81 -5.07 15.95
CA GLY A 162 -3.52 -5.61 14.81
C GLY A 162 -4.37 -4.56 14.15
N ALA A 163 -4.63 -4.76 12.88
CA ALA A 163 -5.45 -3.86 12.08
C ALA A 163 -6.62 -4.63 11.47
N THR A 164 -7.76 -3.99 11.42
CA THR A 164 -8.93 -4.45 10.66
C THR A 164 -9.19 -3.50 9.50
N VAL A 165 -9.92 -3.98 8.49
CA VAL A 165 -10.31 -3.11 7.38
C VAL A 165 -11.13 -1.96 7.91
N ASN A 166 -10.63 -0.76 7.73
CA ASN A 166 -11.38 0.47 7.86
C ASN A 166 -11.94 0.84 6.49
N ARG A 167 -13.18 1.28 6.44
CA ARG A 167 -13.82 1.81 5.22
C ARG A 167 -14.15 3.29 5.39
N PRO A 168 -13.13 4.14 5.51
CA PRO A 168 -13.34 5.57 5.56
C PRO A 168 -13.93 6.03 4.23
N ASP A 169 -14.80 7.00 4.27
CA ASP A 169 -15.21 7.75 3.09
C ASP A 169 -14.10 8.71 2.71
N ILE A 170 -13.23 8.27 1.80
CA ILE A 170 -12.01 8.98 1.38
C ILE A 170 -11.99 9.30 -0.11
N PHE A 171 -13.06 8.96 -0.83
CA PHE A 171 -13.17 9.20 -2.26
C PHE A 171 -14.48 9.89 -2.58
N ASP A 172 -14.37 11.03 -3.24
CA ASP A 172 -15.50 11.72 -3.86
C ASP A 172 -15.36 11.67 -5.37
N ILE A 173 -16.45 11.34 -6.04
CA ILE A 173 -16.51 11.31 -7.51
C ILE A 173 -17.48 12.37 -7.97
N TYR A 174 -16.97 13.32 -8.77
CA TYR A 174 -17.73 14.42 -9.30
C TYR A 174 -17.93 14.27 -10.82
N LYS A 175 -19.17 14.37 -11.27
CA LYS A 175 -19.47 14.54 -12.68
C LYS A 175 -19.37 16.03 -13.03
N LEU A 176 -18.36 16.38 -13.81
CA LEU A 176 -18.10 17.76 -14.16
C LEU A 176 -19.04 18.23 -15.28
N GLU A 177 -19.59 19.44 -15.15
CA GLU A 177 -20.26 20.16 -16.21
C GLU A 177 -19.22 20.82 -17.12
N ILE A 178 -19.18 20.41 -18.38
CA ILE A 178 -18.22 20.93 -19.35
C ILE A 178 -18.78 22.17 -20.03
N ASN A 179 -17.93 23.20 -20.18
CA ASN A 179 -18.32 24.43 -20.84
C ASN A 179 -18.65 24.16 -22.34
N PRO A 180 -19.90 24.37 -22.78
CA PRO A 180 -20.31 24.08 -24.15
C PRO A 180 -19.61 24.98 -25.20
N LYS A 181 -19.05 26.11 -24.76
CA LYS A 181 -18.31 27.04 -25.63
C LYS A 181 -16.80 26.81 -25.62
N ASN A 182 -16.28 26.11 -24.60
CA ASN A 182 -14.86 25.78 -24.48
C ASN A 182 -14.69 24.45 -23.74
N THR A 183 -14.55 23.36 -24.48
CA THR A 183 -14.44 22.00 -23.91
C THR A 183 -13.19 21.78 -23.01
N ASN A 184 -12.29 22.74 -22.94
CA ASN A 184 -11.15 22.73 -22.03
C ASN A 184 -11.49 23.31 -20.65
N GLN A 185 -12.76 23.64 -20.39
CA GLN A 185 -13.22 24.21 -19.13
C GLN A 185 -14.35 23.38 -18.51
N TYR A 186 -14.37 23.37 -17.19
CA TYR A 186 -15.42 22.78 -16.37
C TYR A 186 -15.94 23.77 -15.35
N LYS A 187 -17.18 23.57 -14.89
CA LYS A 187 -17.83 24.45 -13.93
C LYS A 187 -17.46 24.08 -12.51
N VAL A 188 -17.09 25.08 -11.72
CA VAL A 188 -16.93 25.01 -10.27
C VAL A 188 -17.72 26.16 -9.67
N ASP A 189 -18.74 25.84 -8.90
CA ASP A 189 -19.70 26.81 -8.41
C ASP A 189 -20.31 27.63 -9.56
N ASP A 190 -20.11 28.94 -9.55
CA ASP A 190 -20.62 29.86 -10.59
C ASP A 190 -19.56 30.26 -11.62
N SER A 191 -18.40 29.60 -11.63
CA SER A 191 -17.29 29.98 -12.52
C SER A 191 -16.78 28.83 -13.37
N TRP A 192 -16.28 29.16 -14.58
CA TRP A 192 -15.57 28.21 -15.44
C TRP A 192 -14.08 28.20 -15.12
N LYS A 193 -13.53 27.00 -14.96
CA LYS A 193 -12.09 26.78 -14.71
C LYS A 193 -11.48 25.95 -15.81
N ASP A 194 -10.26 26.27 -16.20
CA ASP A 194 -9.53 25.50 -17.20
C ASP A 194 -9.07 24.14 -16.63
N PHE A 195 -9.12 23.09 -17.44
CA PHE A 195 -8.47 21.84 -17.12
C PHE A 195 -6.96 21.99 -17.13
N VAL A 196 -6.31 21.43 -16.12
CA VAL A 196 -4.86 21.19 -16.16
C VAL A 196 -4.65 19.89 -16.93
N THR A 197 -4.06 19.97 -18.10
CA THR A 197 -3.83 18.81 -18.99
C THR A 197 -2.36 18.47 -18.98
N GLU A 198 -2.07 17.21 -18.67
CA GLU A 198 -0.72 16.66 -18.75
C GLU A 198 -0.69 15.52 -19.78
N LYS A 199 0.41 15.40 -20.49
CA LYS A 199 0.64 14.30 -21.43
C LYS A 199 1.66 13.35 -20.82
N ASP A 200 1.31 12.08 -20.75
CA ASP A 200 2.23 11.03 -20.36
C ASP A 200 2.20 9.89 -21.38
N SER A 201 3.20 9.02 -21.35
CA SER A 201 3.33 7.90 -22.28
C SER A 201 3.66 6.60 -21.53
N LEU A 202 2.94 5.55 -21.85
CA LEU A 202 3.20 4.20 -21.36
C LEU A 202 3.82 3.37 -22.49
N ARG A 203 4.93 2.70 -22.20
CA ARG A 203 5.53 1.74 -23.12
C ARG A 203 4.99 0.34 -22.79
N ILE A 204 4.23 -0.23 -23.70
CA ILE A 204 3.69 -1.57 -23.56
C ILE A 204 4.48 -2.49 -24.51
N LYS A 205 5.08 -3.55 -23.95
CA LYS A 205 5.67 -4.61 -24.76
C LYS A 205 4.54 -5.55 -25.18
N LEU A 206 4.20 -5.53 -26.47
CA LEU A 206 3.33 -6.55 -27.03
C LEU A 206 4.11 -7.87 -27.09
N LEU A 207 3.55 -8.90 -26.52
CA LEU A 207 4.05 -10.27 -26.71
C LEU A 207 3.60 -10.73 -28.10
N ASN A 208 4.56 -11.01 -28.96
CA ASN A 208 4.29 -11.75 -30.20
C ASN A 208 4.20 -13.24 -29.88
#